data_5d04366612fc6317f7ba79875e64fa6a
#
_entry.id   5d04366612fc6317f7ba79875e64fa6a
#
_cell.length_a   1.000
_cell.length_b   1.000
_cell.length_c   1.000
_cell.angle_alpha   90.00
_cell.angle_beta   90.00
_cell.angle_gamma   90.00
#
_symmetry.space_group_name_H-M   'P 1'
#
loop_
_entity.id
_entity.type
_entity.pdbx_description
1 polymer ?
#
loop_
_entity_poly.entity_id
_entity_poly.type
_entity_poly.pdbx_seq_one_letter_code
_entity_poly.pdbx_strand_id
1 'polypeptide(L)'
;LIELLVVITIMMTVMGLVGGLTVDMLDKYKVKSEQKQVFAILNALSQRAFVLERTYRVQFADSMLIGLDEQSNQPVIEQSFESIRFPKQSISLNRQGLPSQESLFIRVEGESKRLSLDGVLRATP
;
A
#
# COMPACT_ATOMS: atom_id res chain seq x y z
N LEU A 1 40.23 2.98 -33.70
CA LEU A 1 38.94 3.68 -33.94
C LEU A 1 37.79 2.73 -33.96
N ILE A 2 37.88 1.61 -34.69
CA ILE A 2 36.81 0.60 -34.77
C ILE A 2 36.62 -0.09 -33.41
N GLU A 3 37.70 -0.37 -32.70
CA GLU A 3 37.66 -1.01 -31.38
C GLU A 3 36.91 -0.16 -30.37
N LEU A 4 37.12 1.14 -30.38
CA LEU A 4 36.42 2.07 -29.49
C LEU A 4 34.92 2.11 -29.77
N LEU A 5 34.52 2.12 -31.03
CA LEU A 5 33.11 2.11 -31.44
C LEU A 5 32.41 0.85 -31.02
N VAL A 6 33.07 -0.31 -31.12
CA VAL A 6 32.51 -1.59 -30.72
C VAL A 6 32.28 -1.63 -29.21
N VAL A 7 33.25 -1.14 -28.43
CA VAL A 7 33.14 -1.09 -26.97
C VAL A 7 31.96 -0.20 -26.54
N ILE A 8 31.83 0.98 -27.14
CA ILE A 8 30.72 1.89 -26.82
C ILE A 8 29.37 1.26 -27.16
N THR A 9 29.27 0.58 -28.31
CA THR A 9 28.04 -0.08 -28.75
C THR A 9 27.63 -1.17 -27.77
N ILE A 10 28.59 -1.99 -27.32
CA ILE A 10 28.34 -3.05 -26.33
C ILE A 10 27.89 -2.45 -25.01
N MET A 11 28.54 -1.41 -24.53
CA MET A 11 28.16 -0.73 -23.27
C MET A 11 26.75 -0.16 -23.34
N MET A 12 26.37 0.47 -24.44
CA MET A 12 25.04 1.02 -24.63
C MET A 12 23.96 -0.07 -24.63
N THR A 13 24.23 -1.19 -25.29
CA THR A 13 23.31 -2.33 -25.34
C THR A 13 23.10 -2.93 -23.95
N VAL A 14 24.17 -3.13 -23.20
CA VAL A 14 24.11 -3.69 -21.83
C VAL A 14 23.35 -2.73 -20.92
N MET A 15 23.62 -1.44 -20.97
CA MET A 15 22.91 -0.44 -20.18
C MET A 15 21.43 -0.39 -20.48
N GLY A 16 21.05 -0.52 -21.74
CA GLY A 16 19.66 -0.55 -22.13
C GLY A 16 18.90 -1.73 -21.54
N LEU A 17 19.53 -2.92 -21.58
CA LEU A 17 18.94 -4.12 -21.02
C LEU A 17 18.80 -4.04 -19.49
N VAL A 18 19.83 -3.60 -18.81
CA VAL A 18 19.81 -3.44 -17.36
C VAL A 18 18.77 -2.39 -16.93
N GLY A 19 18.69 -1.27 -17.67
CA GLY A 19 17.72 -0.23 -17.38
C GLY A 19 16.28 -0.71 -17.47
N GLY A 20 15.95 -1.51 -18.50
CA GLY A 20 14.62 -2.06 -18.66
C GLY A 20 14.22 -3.00 -17.54
N LEU A 21 15.13 -3.90 -17.16
CA LEU A 21 14.89 -4.82 -16.04
C LEU A 21 14.71 -4.08 -14.72
N THR A 22 15.49 -3.03 -14.49
CA THR A 22 15.41 -2.23 -13.27
C THR A 22 14.07 -1.54 -13.14
N VAL A 23 13.50 -1.00 -14.21
CA VAL A 23 12.20 -0.34 -14.20
C VAL A 23 11.10 -1.32 -13.80
N ASP A 24 11.07 -2.52 -14.39
CA ASP A 24 10.08 -3.54 -14.04
C ASP A 24 10.17 -3.95 -12.57
N MET A 25 11.38 -4.12 -12.08
CA MET A 25 11.60 -4.47 -10.67
C MET A 25 11.17 -3.35 -9.73
N LEU A 26 11.40 -2.09 -10.11
CA LEU A 26 10.98 -0.94 -9.31
C LEU A 26 9.47 -0.84 -9.22
N ASP A 27 8.74 -1.09 -10.31
CA ASP A 27 7.29 -1.04 -10.31
C ASP A 27 6.71 -2.10 -9.38
N LYS A 28 7.21 -3.33 -9.44
CA LYS A 28 6.79 -4.40 -8.54
C LYS A 28 7.12 -4.09 -7.08
N TYR A 29 8.30 -3.55 -6.85
CA TYR A 29 8.72 -3.15 -5.51
C TYR A 29 7.82 -2.06 -4.96
N LYS A 30 7.46 -1.08 -5.79
CA LYS A 30 6.58 0.02 -5.41
C LYS A 30 5.21 -0.49 -4.96
N VAL A 31 4.63 -1.41 -5.71
CA VAL A 31 3.34 -2.02 -5.36
C VAL A 31 3.43 -2.72 -4.00
N LYS A 32 4.45 -3.54 -3.79
CA LYS A 32 4.65 -4.24 -2.52
C LYS A 32 4.88 -3.27 -1.37
N SER A 33 5.67 -2.21 -1.61
CA SER A 33 5.94 -1.19 -0.62
C SER A 33 4.66 -0.47 -0.21
N GLU A 34 3.81 -0.12 -1.16
CA GLU A 34 2.53 0.52 -0.89
C GLU A 34 1.57 -0.40 -0.14
N GLN A 35 1.55 -1.70 -0.48
CA GLN A 35 0.75 -2.67 0.27
C GLN A 35 1.20 -2.76 1.73
N LYS A 36 2.51 -2.73 1.97
CA LYS A 36 3.06 -2.71 3.33
C LYS A 36 2.68 -1.43 4.06
N GLN A 37 2.64 -0.29 3.37
CA GLN A 37 2.20 0.97 3.95
C GLN A 37 0.74 0.90 4.38
N VAL A 38 -0.13 0.29 3.58
CA VAL A 38 -1.53 0.09 3.94
C VAL A 38 -1.63 -0.71 5.24
N PHE A 39 -0.92 -1.83 5.33
CA PHE A 39 -0.93 -2.65 6.54
C PHE A 39 -0.35 -1.91 7.75
N ALA A 40 0.71 -1.13 7.55
CA ALA A 40 1.32 -0.35 8.62
C ALA A 40 0.35 0.71 9.15
N ILE A 41 -0.39 1.38 8.26
CA ILE A 41 -1.38 2.37 8.65
C ILE A 41 -2.54 1.72 9.41
N LEU A 42 -3.06 0.60 8.90
CA LEU A 42 -4.14 -0.13 9.55
C LEU A 42 -3.71 -0.65 10.92
N ASN A 43 -2.49 -1.15 11.03
CA ASN A 43 -1.94 -1.64 12.28
C ASN A 43 -1.77 -0.50 13.30
N ALA A 44 -1.27 0.65 12.85
CA ALA A 44 -1.12 1.82 13.70
C ALA A 44 -2.48 2.30 14.23
N LEU A 45 -3.49 2.36 13.35
CA LEU A 45 -4.85 2.74 13.75
C LEU A 45 -5.48 1.71 14.68
N SER A 46 -5.23 0.44 14.43
CA SER A 46 -5.69 -0.65 15.29
C SER A 46 -5.13 -0.52 16.70
N GLN A 47 -3.84 -0.27 16.82
CA GLN A 47 -3.19 -0.06 18.13
C GLN A 47 -3.73 1.19 18.81
N ARG A 48 -3.93 2.26 18.06
CA ARG A 48 -4.48 3.50 18.59
C ARG A 48 -5.91 3.32 19.07
N ALA A 49 -6.72 2.56 18.35
CA ALA A 49 -8.08 2.23 18.76
C ALA A 49 -8.10 1.46 20.06
N PHE A 50 -7.20 0.50 20.21
CA PHE A 50 -7.07 -0.30 21.42
C PHE A 50 -6.60 0.54 22.61
N VAL A 51 -5.57 1.33 22.44
CA VAL A 51 -4.97 2.13 23.52
C VAL A 51 -5.90 3.23 23.98
N LEU A 52 -6.55 3.93 23.04
CA LEU A 52 -7.45 5.04 23.36
C LEU A 52 -8.90 4.63 23.57
N GLU A 53 -9.21 3.36 23.37
CA GLU A 53 -10.58 2.81 23.48
C GLU A 53 -11.56 3.56 22.58
N ARG A 54 -11.14 3.86 21.34
CA ARG A 54 -11.93 4.58 20.35
C ARG A 54 -12.13 3.73 19.11
N THR A 55 -13.22 4.02 18.40
CA THR A 55 -13.51 3.38 17.11
C THR A 55 -13.06 4.28 15.99
N TYR A 56 -12.33 3.71 15.03
CA TYR A 56 -11.87 4.42 13.84
C TYR A 56 -12.50 3.82 12.60
N ARG A 57 -12.74 4.66 11.61
CA ARG A 57 -13.21 4.24 10.31
C ARG A 57 -12.17 4.59 9.27
N VAL A 58 -11.81 3.63 8.44
CA VAL A 58 -10.87 3.82 7.35
C VAL A 58 -11.66 3.78 6.04
N GLN A 59 -11.62 4.87 5.30
CA GLN A 59 -12.29 4.98 4.01
C GLN A 59 -11.27 4.87 2.90
N PHE A 60 -11.60 4.06 1.90
CA PHE A 60 -10.79 3.88 0.71
C PHE A 60 -11.57 4.33 -0.51
N ALA A 61 -10.96 5.14 -1.33
CA ALA A 61 -11.56 5.56 -2.59
C ALA A 61 -10.43 5.95 -3.54
N ASP A 62 -10.49 5.39 -4.75
CA ASP A 62 -9.52 5.65 -5.82
C ASP A 62 -8.08 5.44 -5.33
N SER A 63 -7.27 6.50 -5.20
CA SER A 63 -5.88 6.40 -4.76
C SER A 63 -5.66 6.82 -3.31
N MET A 64 -6.74 7.07 -2.56
CA MET A 64 -6.62 7.65 -1.22
C MET A 64 -7.14 6.72 -0.14
N LEU A 65 -6.46 6.78 1.00
CA LEU A 65 -6.87 6.16 2.25
C LEU A 65 -7.02 7.26 3.29
N ILE A 66 -8.19 7.33 3.94
CA ILE A 66 -8.48 8.32 4.96
C ILE A 66 -8.94 7.60 6.22
N GLY A 67 -8.23 7.82 7.32
CA GLY A 67 -8.64 7.31 8.62
C GLY A 67 -9.35 8.39 9.41
N LEU A 68 -10.56 8.08 9.87
CA LEU A 68 -11.42 9.01 10.62
C LEU A 68 -11.70 8.47 12.02
N ASP A 69 -11.75 9.38 12.98
CA ASP A 69 -12.29 9.07 14.30
C ASP A 69 -13.83 9.08 14.20
N GLU A 70 -14.49 7.98 14.51
CA GLU A 70 -15.95 7.90 14.38
C GLU A 70 -16.69 8.86 15.32
N GLN A 71 -16.12 9.16 16.47
CA GLN A 71 -16.78 10.04 17.44
C GLN A 71 -16.74 11.50 17.01
N SER A 72 -15.57 11.98 16.56
CA SER A 72 -15.41 13.37 16.16
C SER A 72 -15.57 13.57 14.66
N ASN A 73 -15.54 12.49 13.88
CA ASN A 73 -15.60 12.50 12.41
C ASN A 73 -14.48 13.34 11.76
N GLN A 74 -13.37 13.48 12.48
CA GLN A 74 -12.21 14.23 11.99
C GLN A 74 -11.17 13.28 11.41
N PRO A 75 -10.51 13.66 10.32
CA PRO A 75 -9.45 12.83 9.75
C PRO A 75 -8.24 12.79 10.68
N VAL A 76 -7.76 11.58 10.96
CA VAL A 76 -6.58 11.33 11.76
C VAL A 76 -5.37 11.11 10.86
N ILE A 77 -5.59 10.48 9.70
CA ILE A 77 -4.54 10.20 8.74
C ILE A 77 -5.10 10.24 7.32
N GLU A 78 -4.32 10.78 6.40
CA GLU A 78 -4.61 10.76 4.97
C GLU A 78 -3.36 10.30 4.24
N GLN A 79 -3.53 9.36 3.33
CA GLN A 79 -2.43 8.84 2.55
C GLN A 79 -2.89 8.58 1.12
N SER A 80 -2.10 9.04 0.16
CA SER A 80 -2.33 8.72 -1.25
C SER A 80 -1.32 7.70 -1.74
N PHE A 81 -1.72 6.92 -2.75
CA PHE A 81 -0.89 5.87 -3.33
C PHE A 81 -0.79 6.06 -4.83
N GLU A 82 0.37 5.76 -5.40
CA GLU A 82 0.61 5.92 -6.83
C GLU A 82 0.29 4.66 -7.64
N SER A 83 0.63 3.50 -7.10
CA SER A 83 0.55 2.23 -7.85
C SER A 83 -0.69 1.42 -7.50
N ILE A 84 -1.32 1.69 -6.38
CA ILE A 84 -2.50 0.98 -5.91
C ILE A 84 -3.73 1.85 -6.06
N ARG A 85 -4.83 1.26 -6.49
CA ARG A 85 -6.15 1.90 -6.50
C ARG A 85 -7.11 1.09 -5.65
N PHE A 86 -8.07 1.76 -5.05
CA PHE A 86 -9.05 1.12 -4.19
C PHE A 86 -10.45 1.27 -4.77
N PRO A 87 -11.23 0.18 -4.86
CA PRO A 87 -12.66 0.35 -5.02
C PRO A 87 -13.22 1.03 -3.78
N LYS A 88 -14.32 1.76 -3.94
CA LYS A 88 -14.92 2.50 -2.84
C LYS A 88 -15.37 1.53 -1.75
N GLN A 89 -14.74 1.61 -0.58
CA GLN A 89 -15.02 0.73 0.54
C GLN A 89 -14.60 1.40 1.83
N SER A 90 -15.11 0.90 2.95
CA SER A 90 -14.73 1.38 4.27
C SER A 90 -14.58 0.21 5.23
N ILE A 91 -13.68 0.35 6.18
CA ILE A 91 -13.41 -0.64 7.24
C ILE A 91 -13.48 0.09 8.58
N SER A 92 -14.18 -0.49 9.54
CA SER A 92 -14.21 0.03 10.90
C SER A 92 -13.27 -0.76 11.78
N LEU A 93 -12.54 -0.06 12.64
CA LEU A 93 -11.69 -0.67 13.67
C LEU A 93 -12.37 -0.41 15.01
N ASN A 94 -12.73 -1.48 15.72
CA ASN A 94 -13.42 -1.36 17.00
C ASN A 94 -12.46 -1.02 18.13
N ARG A 95 -12.98 -0.86 19.34
CA ARG A 95 -12.19 -0.50 20.52
C ARG A 95 -11.14 -1.55 20.89
N GLN A 96 -11.31 -2.77 20.39
CA GLN A 96 -10.34 -3.84 20.60
C GLN A 96 -9.27 -3.87 19.51
N GLY A 97 -9.37 -2.97 18.54
CA GLY A 97 -8.44 -2.91 17.41
C GLY A 97 -8.73 -3.89 16.30
N LEU A 98 -9.90 -4.54 16.33
CA LEU A 98 -10.26 -5.53 15.32
C LEU A 98 -10.99 -4.89 14.14
N PRO A 99 -10.63 -5.28 12.90
CA PRO A 99 -11.31 -4.76 11.72
C PRO A 99 -12.70 -5.39 11.53
N SER A 100 -13.62 -4.65 10.92
CA SER A 100 -14.97 -5.12 10.64
C SER A 100 -15.01 -6.13 9.51
N GLN A 101 -13.97 -6.20 8.70
CA GLN A 101 -13.86 -7.11 7.55
C GLN A 101 -12.56 -7.88 7.63
N GLU A 102 -12.56 -9.09 7.09
CA GLU A 102 -11.37 -9.95 7.07
C GLU A 102 -10.43 -9.62 5.92
N SER A 103 -10.91 -8.91 4.92
CA SER A 103 -10.11 -8.64 3.73
C SER A 103 -10.43 -7.28 3.14
N LEU A 104 -9.46 -6.76 2.42
CA LEU A 104 -9.51 -5.48 1.71
C LEU A 104 -9.28 -5.75 0.23
N PHE A 105 -10.02 -5.06 -0.62
CA PHE A 105 -9.85 -5.19 -2.07
C PHE A 105 -9.03 -4.02 -2.60
N ILE A 106 -8.06 -4.33 -3.44
CA ILE A 106 -7.26 -3.33 -4.14
C ILE A 106 -7.23 -3.64 -5.63
N ARG A 107 -6.87 -2.65 -6.42
CA ARG A 107 -6.63 -2.81 -7.85
C ARG A 107 -5.19 -2.46 -8.17
N VAL A 108 -4.51 -3.38 -8.86
CA VAL A 108 -3.15 -3.18 -9.33
C VAL A 108 -3.15 -3.49 -10.81
N GLU A 109 -2.79 -2.50 -11.63
CA GLU A 109 -2.74 -2.64 -13.09
C GLU A 109 -4.07 -3.16 -13.69
N GLY A 110 -5.20 -2.69 -13.15
CA GLY A 110 -6.52 -3.11 -13.61
C GLY A 110 -7.01 -4.44 -13.07
N GLU A 111 -6.19 -5.17 -12.33
CA GLU A 111 -6.58 -6.43 -11.72
C GLU A 111 -6.97 -6.22 -10.26
N SER A 112 -8.09 -6.83 -9.87
CA SER A 112 -8.52 -6.80 -8.47
C SER A 112 -7.78 -7.86 -7.67
N LYS A 113 -7.26 -7.45 -6.52
CA LYS A 113 -6.60 -8.36 -5.58
C LYS A 113 -7.24 -8.24 -4.22
N ARG A 114 -7.27 -9.34 -3.51
CA ARG A 114 -7.78 -9.40 -2.15
C ARG A 114 -6.61 -9.44 -1.18
N LEU A 115 -6.57 -8.49 -0.24
CA LEU A 115 -5.58 -8.47 0.82
C LEU A 115 -6.23 -8.99 2.11
N SER A 116 -5.63 -10.00 2.71
CA SER A 116 -6.08 -10.51 3.99
C SER A 116 -5.66 -9.57 5.11
N LEU A 117 -6.58 -9.25 6.03
CA LEU A 117 -6.31 -8.41 7.19
C LEU A 117 -5.87 -9.20 8.41
N ASP A 118 -5.67 -10.51 8.27
CA ASP A 118 -5.18 -11.36 9.35
C ASP A 118 -3.83 -10.88 9.88
N GLY A 119 -3.00 -10.29 8.99
CA GLY A 119 -1.72 -9.73 9.39
C GLY A 119 -1.82 -8.58 10.39
N VAL A 120 -2.91 -7.81 10.35
CA VAL A 120 -3.17 -6.73 11.30
C VAL A 120 -3.46 -7.30 12.69
N LEU A 121 -4.23 -8.39 12.74
CA LEU A 121 -4.55 -9.07 14.00
C LEU A 121 -3.32 -9.72 14.65
N ARG A 122 -2.42 -10.26 13.82
CA ARG A 122 -1.21 -10.92 14.32
C ARG A 122 -0.16 -9.92 14.79
N ALA A 123 -0.18 -8.71 14.26
CA ALA A 123 0.77 -7.68 14.62
C ALA A 123 0.44 -7.02 15.96
N THR A 124 -0.76 -7.21 16.48
CA THR A 124 -1.17 -6.73 17.80
C THR A 124 -0.84 -7.80 18.83
N PRO A 125 0.11 -7.54 19.74
CA PRO A 125 0.44 -8.50 20.81
C PRO A 125 -0.67 -8.63 21.84
#